data_1f9dced35794c54ce05ac42fefda951b
#
_entry.id   1f9dced35794c54ce05ac42fefda951b
#
_cell.length_a   1.000
_cell.length_b   1.000
_cell.length_c   1.000
_cell.angle_alpha   90.00
_cell.angle_beta   90.00
_cell.angle_gamma   90.00
#
_symmetry.space_group_name_H-M   'P 1'
#
loop_
_entity.id
_entity.type
_entity.pdbx_description
1 polymer ?
#
loop_
_entity_poly.entity_id
_entity_poly.type
_entity_poly.pdbx_seq_one_letter_code
_entity_poly.pdbx_strand_id
1 'polypeptide(L)'
;FDTERGPMAVVLVGAMIVASIETVWAGLVTPPKRELKTTRYDAAARAPISLEKGAELGRFKLGSTAIVLFGPEQVQWAAELAAGTSVRMGQRLSAVPV
;
A
#
# COMPACT_ATOMS: atom_id res chain seq x y z
N PHE A 1 -7.59 -4.24 -0.10
CA PHE A 1 -7.18 -5.56 0.41
C PHE A 1 -8.10 -6.03 1.52
N ASP A 2 -8.29 -7.31 1.58
CA ASP A 2 -8.95 -7.94 2.73
C ASP A 2 -7.87 -8.42 3.69
N THR A 3 -8.00 -8.06 4.96
CA THR A 3 -7.07 -8.46 6.02
C THR A 3 -7.82 -9.08 7.19
N GLU A 4 -7.09 -9.70 8.12
CA GLU A 4 -7.68 -10.24 9.35
C GLU A 4 -8.34 -9.16 10.21
N ARG A 5 -7.95 -7.90 10.02
CA ARG A 5 -8.51 -6.75 10.74
C ARG A 5 -9.62 -6.05 9.94
N GLY A 6 -10.02 -6.60 8.80
CA GLY A 6 -11.00 -6.02 7.92
C GLY A 6 -10.37 -5.40 6.66
N PRO A 7 -11.15 -4.64 5.90
CA PRO A 7 -10.67 -4.05 4.66
C PRO A 7 -9.60 -2.99 4.88
N MET A 8 -8.64 -2.95 3.98
CA MET A 8 -7.54 -1.98 3.99
C MET A 8 -7.38 -1.40 2.60
N ALA A 9 -7.06 -0.12 2.52
CA ALA A 9 -6.71 0.53 1.27
C ALA A 9 -5.31 1.13 1.36
N VAL A 10 -4.57 1.06 0.27
CA VAL A 10 -3.27 1.70 0.14
C VAL A 10 -3.31 2.62 -1.07
N VAL A 11 -3.03 3.89 -0.87
CA VAL A 11 -2.96 4.88 -1.93
C VAL A 11 -1.50 5.25 -2.15
N LEU A 12 -1.02 5.04 -3.36
CA LEU A 12 0.36 5.34 -3.73
C LEU A 12 0.38 6.62 -4.57
N VAL A 13 1.10 7.62 -4.06
CA VAL A 13 1.18 8.93 -4.70
C VAL A 13 2.58 9.13 -5.25
N GLY A 14 2.70 9.24 -6.57
CA GLY A 14 3.97 9.46 -7.23
C GLY A 14 4.48 10.88 -7.08
N ALA A 15 5.79 11.06 -7.21
CA ALA A 15 6.38 12.38 -7.21
C ALA A 15 6.06 13.14 -8.51
N MET A 16 6.05 14.46 -8.41
CA MET A 16 5.66 15.33 -9.53
C MET A 16 6.58 15.18 -10.76
N ILE A 17 7.85 14.93 -10.54
CA ILE A 17 8.85 14.81 -11.61
C ILE A 17 8.97 13.37 -12.12
N VAL A 18 8.84 12.39 -11.24
CA VAL A 18 8.95 10.97 -11.60
C VAL A 18 7.87 10.20 -10.89
N ALA A 19 6.82 9.86 -11.61
CA ALA A 19 5.69 9.11 -11.10
C ALA A 19 5.81 7.63 -11.48
N SER A 20 6.91 6.99 -11.08
CA SER A 20 7.12 5.58 -11.37
C SER A 20 6.71 4.72 -10.18
N ILE A 21 5.61 4.02 -10.31
CA ILE A 21 5.06 3.12 -9.30
C ILE A 21 5.02 1.71 -9.87
N GLU A 22 5.51 0.77 -9.09
CA GLU A 22 5.53 -0.64 -9.45
C GLU A 22 4.91 -1.47 -8.34
N THR A 23 4.05 -2.43 -8.70
CA THR A 23 3.54 -3.42 -7.75
C THR A 23 4.10 -4.78 -8.09
N VAL A 24 4.17 -5.67 -7.10
CA VAL A 24 4.79 -6.99 -7.31
C VAL A 24 3.98 -7.88 -8.25
N TRP A 25 2.67 -7.64 -8.40
CA TRP A 25 1.81 -8.45 -9.25
C TRP A 25 1.58 -7.85 -10.64
N ALA A 26 1.75 -6.55 -10.82
CA ALA A 26 1.44 -5.87 -12.08
C ALA A 26 2.66 -5.25 -12.76
N GLY A 27 3.81 -5.24 -12.10
CA GLY A 27 4.99 -4.56 -12.61
C GLY A 27 4.81 -3.06 -12.63
N LEU A 28 5.38 -2.39 -13.60
CA LEU A 28 5.31 -0.94 -13.72
C LEU A 28 3.89 -0.49 -14.05
N VAL A 29 3.29 0.24 -13.12
CA VAL A 29 1.92 0.75 -13.26
C VAL A 29 1.93 2.17 -13.84
N THR A 30 2.95 2.96 -13.50
CA THR A 30 3.10 4.32 -13.99
C THR A 30 4.46 4.49 -14.68
N PRO A 31 4.61 5.47 -15.58
CA PRO A 31 3.63 6.49 -15.95
C PRO A 31 2.54 5.92 -16.84
N PRO A 32 1.27 6.09 -16.45
CA PRO A 32 0.19 5.71 -17.31
C PRO A 32 -0.03 6.80 -18.35
N LYS A 33 -0.76 6.48 -19.37
CA LYS A 33 -1.41 7.49 -20.20
C LYS A 33 -2.36 8.28 -19.31
N ARG A 34 -2.76 9.47 -19.72
CA ARG A 34 -3.71 10.31 -18.97
C ARG A 34 -5.13 9.74 -19.06
N GLU A 35 -5.31 8.55 -18.54
CA GLU A 35 -6.62 7.90 -18.51
C GLU A 35 -6.76 7.09 -17.22
N LEU A 36 -7.98 7.04 -16.71
CA LEU A 36 -8.31 6.23 -15.56
C LEU A 36 -8.42 4.77 -15.98
N LYS A 37 -7.67 3.91 -15.31
CA LYS A 37 -7.71 2.47 -15.55
C LYS A 37 -8.04 1.74 -14.26
N THR A 38 -9.03 0.86 -14.30
CA THR A 38 -9.39 0.01 -13.17
C THR A 38 -9.13 -1.44 -13.53
N THR A 39 -8.44 -2.15 -12.65
CA THR A 39 -8.19 -3.58 -12.78
C THR A 39 -8.64 -4.27 -11.50
N ARG A 40 -9.40 -5.34 -11.62
CA ARG A 40 -9.91 -6.11 -10.48
C ARG A 40 -9.11 -7.38 -10.30
N TYR A 41 -8.79 -7.71 -9.06
CA TYR A 41 -8.03 -8.89 -8.67
C TYR A 41 -8.76 -9.68 -7.57
N ASP A 42 -10.10 -9.66 -7.60
CA ASP A 42 -10.89 -10.40 -6.62
C ASP A 42 -10.96 -11.89 -6.94
N ALA A 43 -11.60 -12.65 -6.07
CA ALA A 43 -11.71 -14.11 -6.20
C ALA A 43 -12.49 -14.55 -7.45
N ALA A 44 -13.33 -13.68 -8.03
CA ALA A 44 -14.07 -13.97 -9.24
C ALA A 44 -13.25 -13.69 -10.50
N ALA A 45 -12.16 -12.97 -10.39
CA ALA A 45 -11.23 -12.71 -11.48
C ALA A 45 -10.21 -13.86 -11.59
N ARG A 46 -9.14 -13.66 -12.33
CA ARG A 46 -8.01 -14.59 -12.38
C ARG A 46 -7.44 -14.78 -10.98
N ALA A 47 -6.48 -15.65 -10.79
CA ALA A 47 -5.90 -15.98 -9.50
C ALA A 47 -5.83 -14.76 -8.55
N PRO A 48 -6.41 -14.82 -7.35
CA PRO A 48 -6.36 -13.72 -6.40
C PRO A 48 -4.91 -13.45 -5.99
N ILE A 49 -4.61 -12.17 -5.74
CA ILE A 49 -3.29 -11.75 -5.28
C ILE A 49 -3.28 -11.81 -3.77
N SER A 50 -2.34 -12.57 -3.21
CA SER A 50 -2.17 -12.72 -1.77
C SER A 50 -0.75 -12.36 -1.38
N LEU A 51 -0.61 -11.58 -0.32
CA LEU A 51 0.69 -11.18 0.23
C LEU A 51 0.77 -11.56 1.69
N GLU A 52 1.88 -12.19 2.06
CA GLU A 52 2.19 -12.46 3.45
C GLU A 52 2.51 -11.15 4.19
N LYS A 53 2.33 -11.18 5.51
CA LYS A 53 2.72 -10.04 6.35
C LYS A 53 4.20 -9.72 6.15
N GLY A 54 4.48 -8.45 5.89
CA GLY A 54 5.85 -8.00 5.66
C GLY A 54 6.36 -8.20 4.23
N ALA A 55 5.60 -8.86 3.37
CA ALA A 55 5.99 -9.03 1.98
C ALA A 55 5.97 -7.69 1.24
N GLU A 56 6.83 -7.56 0.26
CA GLU A 56 6.87 -6.36 -0.58
C GLU A 56 5.58 -6.25 -1.40
N LEU A 57 4.89 -5.12 -1.27
CA LEU A 57 3.70 -4.82 -2.06
C LEU A 57 4.09 -4.20 -3.40
N GLY A 58 5.08 -3.35 -3.39
CA GLY A 58 5.52 -2.62 -4.57
C GLY A 58 6.64 -1.66 -4.21
N ARG A 59 6.95 -0.79 -5.13
CA ARG A 59 8.00 0.20 -4.93
C ARG A 59 7.80 1.44 -5.77
N PHE A 60 8.38 2.54 -5.31
CA PHE A 60 8.58 3.73 -6.13
C PHE A 60 9.98 3.67 -6.74
N LYS A 61 10.12 4.09 -7.96
CA LYS A 61 11.44 4.25 -8.57
C LYS A 61 12.19 5.45 -7.99
N LEU A 62 11.42 6.43 -7.51
CA LEU A 62 11.94 7.59 -6.78
C LEU A 62 10.97 7.88 -5.64
N GLY A 63 11.46 8.38 -4.52
CA GLY A 63 10.67 8.57 -3.30
C GLY A 63 9.35 9.31 -3.50
N SER A 64 8.33 8.86 -2.80
CA SER A 64 6.96 9.36 -2.89
C SER A 64 6.20 9.07 -1.60
N THR A 65 4.87 9.07 -1.65
CA THR A 65 4.02 8.93 -0.49
C THR A 65 3.13 7.69 -0.62
N ALA A 66 3.03 6.93 0.44
CA ALA A 66 2.03 5.87 0.58
C ALA A 66 1.06 6.25 1.70
N ILE A 67 -0.22 6.13 1.43
CA ILE A 67 -1.28 6.38 2.41
C ILE A 67 -1.96 5.05 2.70
N VAL A 68 -1.98 4.65 3.97
CA VAL A 68 -2.59 3.40 4.40
C VAL A 68 -3.85 3.71 5.18
N LEU A 69 -4.98 3.15 4.75
CA LEU A 69 -6.28 3.41 5.33
C LEU A 69 -6.91 2.10 5.81
N PHE A 70 -7.43 2.14 7.03
CA PHE A 70 -8.26 1.08 7.60
C PHE A 70 -9.64 1.62 7.96
N GLY A 71 -10.59 0.73 8.20
CA GLY A 71 -11.87 1.10 8.76
C GLY A 71 -11.73 1.61 10.20
N PRO A 72 -12.80 2.22 10.75
CA PRO A 72 -12.77 2.76 12.11
C PRO A 72 -12.45 1.65 13.13
N GLU A 73 -11.56 1.96 14.07
CA GLU A 73 -11.21 1.09 15.20
C GLU A 73 -10.61 -0.26 14.84
N GLN A 74 -10.25 -0.49 13.57
CA GLN A 74 -9.66 -1.76 13.14
C GLN A 74 -8.19 -1.89 13.48
N VAL A 75 -7.47 -0.79 13.55
CA VAL A 75 -6.04 -0.77 13.85
C VAL A 75 -5.75 0.34 14.84
N GLN A 76 -4.91 0.05 15.82
CA GLN A 76 -4.34 1.04 16.72
C GLN A 76 -2.91 1.31 16.28
N TRP A 77 -2.61 2.56 15.98
CA TRP A 77 -1.27 2.96 15.56
C TRP A 77 -0.32 2.97 16.77
N ALA A 78 0.94 2.69 16.52
CA ALA A 78 1.95 2.73 17.56
C ALA A 78 2.02 4.15 18.16
N ALA A 79 2.12 4.23 19.50
CA ALA A 79 2.04 5.50 20.22
C ALA A 79 3.16 6.46 19.85
N GLU A 80 4.33 5.95 19.49
CA GLU A 80 5.48 6.76 19.08
C GLU A 80 5.33 7.38 17.68
N LEU A 81 4.35 6.94 16.90
CA LEU A 81 4.13 7.47 15.55
C LEU A 81 3.21 8.69 15.60
N ALA A 82 3.78 9.83 15.32
CA ALA A 82 3.07 11.08 15.21
C ALA A 82 3.43 11.73 13.86
N ALA A 83 2.74 12.80 13.53
CA ALA A 83 3.08 13.56 12.32
C ALA A 83 4.55 13.98 12.36
N GLY A 84 5.29 13.69 11.28
CA GLY A 84 6.70 14.03 11.18
C GLY A 84 7.66 13.00 11.77
N THR A 85 7.16 11.92 12.38
CA THR A 85 8.02 10.86 12.90
C THR A 85 8.65 10.07 11.75
N SER A 86 9.97 9.88 11.80
CA SER A 86 10.68 9.06 10.82
C SER A 86 10.40 7.59 11.07
N VAL A 87 10.22 6.84 9.99
CA VAL A 87 10.04 5.39 10.03
C VAL A 87 11.02 4.71 9.10
N ARG A 88 11.25 3.43 9.32
CA ARG A 88 12.16 2.63 8.50
C ARG A 88 11.38 1.55 7.74
N MET A 89 11.92 1.16 6.61
CA MET A 89 11.40 0.03 5.85
C MET A 89 11.30 -1.21 6.76
N GLY A 90 10.14 -1.86 6.75
CA GLY A 90 9.90 -3.05 7.58
C GLY A 90 9.48 -2.76 9.01
N GLN A 91 9.49 -1.51 9.44
CA GLN A 91 9.07 -1.15 10.78
C GLN A 91 7.56 -1.34 10.94
N ARG A 92 7.15 -1.92 12.06
CA ARG A 92 5.73 -2.08 12.39
C ARG A 92 5.11 -0.71 12.71
N LEU A 93 3.94 -0.47 12.16
CA LEU A 93 3.21 0.78 12.38
C LEU A 93 2.10 0.65 13.41
N SER A 94 1.61 -0.57 13.68
CA SER A 94 0.55 -0.80 14.64
C SER A 94 1.09 -0.95 16.07
N ALA A 95 0.24 -0.63 17.06
CA ALA A 95 0.61 -0.73 18.48
C ALA A 95 0.78 -2.19 18.92
N VAL A 96 0.02 -3.11 18.34
CA VAL A 96 0.08 -4.52 18.68
C VAL A 96 0.34 -5.35 17.42
N PRO A 97 0.97 -6.53 17.55
CA PRO A 97 1.11 -7.42 16.42
C PRO A 97 -0.25 -7.84 15.89
N VAL A 98 -0.37 -7.85 14.59
CA VAL A 98 -1.60 -8.24 13.91
C VAL A 98 -1.51 -9.69 13.48
#